data_19375160c64b2066e0d78c9db073ae7d
#
_entry.id   19375160c64b2066e0d78c9db073ae7d
#
_cell.length_a   1.000
_cell.length_b   1.000
_cell.length_c   1.000
_cell.angle_alpha   90.00
_cell.angle_beta   90.00
_cell.angle_gamma   90.00
#
_symmetry.space_group_name_H-M   'P 1'
#
loop_
_entity.id
_entity.type
_entity.pdbx_description
1 polymer ?
#
loop_
_entity_poly.entity_id
_entity_poly.type
_entity_poly.pdbx_seq_one_letter_code
_entity_poly.pdbx_strand_id
1 'polypeptide(L)' 'MLEELSIAQKVVGVKQSLRALREGRAGKVFLACDADHAVTGRVEDACASVPVERDFTMAQLGSAAGIAVGAAVVTLLNG' A
#
# COMPACT_ATOMS: atom_id res chain seq x y z
N MET A 1 10.84 7.94 3.89
CA MET A 1 9.50 7.57 4.35
C MET A 1 8.51 7.73 3.22
N LEU A 2 7.70 8.81 3.23
CA LEU A 2 6.76 8.99 2.14
C LEU A 2 7.44 9.26 0.80
N GLU A 3 8.66 9.70 0.80
CA GLU A 3 9.45 9.87 -0.43
C GLU A 3 9.57 8.57 -1.20
N GLU A 4 9.56 7.44 -0.52
CA GLU A 4 9.60 6.13 -1.17
C GLU A 4 8.47 5.97 -2.17
N LEU A 5 7.28 6.52 -1.84
CA LEU A 5 6.10 6.37 -2.68
C LEU A 5 6.16 7.19 -3.96
N SER A 6 6.99 8.23 -4.00
CA SER A 6 7.10 9.07 -5.18
C SER A 6 8.17 8.58 -6.16
N ILE A 7 9.20 7.87 -5.68
CA ILE A 7 10.33 7.47 -6.53
C ILE A 7 10.43 5.96 -6.75
N ALA A 8 9.84 5.15 -5.88
CA ALA A 8 9.92 3.70 -6.00
C ALA A 8 8.84 3.15 -6.93
N GLN A 9 9.06 1.98 -7.49
CA GLN A 9 8.01 1.28 -8.22
C GLN A 9 6.94 0.86 -7.23
N LYS A 10 5.70 1.08 -7.59
CA LYS A 10 4.59 0.83 -6.69
C LYS A 10 3.31 0.50 -7.44
N VAL A 11 2.38 -0.11 -6.73
CA VAL A 11 1.00 -0.27 -7.19
C VAL A 11 0.08 0.35 -6.16
N VAL A 12 -1.04 0.89 -6.60
CA VAL A 12 -2.02 1.56 -5.75
C VAL A 12 -3.32 0.78 -5.79
N GLY A 13 -3.93 0.59 -4.61
CA GLY A 13 -5.22 -0.07 -4.50
C GLY A 13 -5.13 -1.50 -4.02
N VAL A 14 -6.28 -2.03 -3.57
CA VAL A 14 -6.36 -3.35 -2.95
C VAL A 14 -6.05 -4.45 -3.96
N LYS A 15 -6.72 -4.41 -5.11
CA LYS A 15 -6.60 -5.47 -6.10
C LYS A 15 -5.16 -5.62 -6.60
N GLN A 16 -4.52 -4.51 -6.93
CA GLN A 16 -3.14 -4.52 -7.40
C GLN A 16 -2.17 -4.96 -6.31
N SER A 17 -2.41 -4.52 -5.07
CA SER A 17 -1.57 -4.90 -3.94
C SER A 17 -1.67 -6.39 -3.64
N LEU A 18 -2.89 -6.95 -3.67
CA LEU A 18 -3.09 -8.39 -3.47
C LEU A 18 -2.38 -9.20 -4.56
N ARG A 19 -2.43 -8.71 -5.79
CA ARG A 19 -1.74 -9.36 -6.89
C ARG A 19 -0.23 -9.36 -6.68
N ALA A 20 0.33 -8.22 -6.29
CA ALA A 20 1.77 -8.11 -6.04
C ALA A 20 2.20 -9.03 -4.90
N LEU A 21 1.39 -9.11 -3.84
CA LEU A 21 1.68 -10.00 -2.72
C LEU A 21 1.65 -11.47 -3.15
N ARG A 22 0.66 -11.84 -3.94
CA ARG A 22 0.51 -13.20 -4.43
C ARG A 22 1.66 -13.61 -5.34
N GLU A 23 2.18 -12.67 -6.11
CA GLU A 23 3.27 -12.92 -7.05
C GLU A 23 4.66 -12.78 -6.40
N GLY A 24 4.71 -12.49 -5.11
CA GLY A 24 5.98 -12.33 -4.41
C GLY A 24 6.76 -11.09 -4.79
N ARG A 25 6.08 -10.06 -5.31
CA ARG A 25 6.71 -8.82 -5.79
C ARG A 25 6.63 -7.68 -4.78
N ALA A 26 5.89 -7.86 -3.70
CA ALA A 26 5.69 -6.80 -2.72
C ALA A 26 6.88 -6.70 -1.77
N GLY A 27 7.44 -5.50 -1.64
CA GLY A 27 8.53 -5.24 -0.70
C GLY A 27 8.07 -4.61 0.59
N LYS A 28 7.01 -3.78 0.52
CA LYS A 28 6.45 -3.11 1.69
C LYS A 28 5.04 -2.67 1.36
N VAL A 29 4.14 -2.75 2.33
CA VAL A 29 2.74 -2.37 2.15
C VAL A 29 2.40 -1.21 3.08
N PHE A 30 1.76 -0.18 2.55
CA PHE A 30 1.22 0.93 3.32
C PHE A 30 -0.30 0.79 3.37
N LEU A 31 -0.85 0.70 4.57
CA LEU A 31 -2.29 0.65 4.80
C LEU A 31 -2.71 1.95 5.46
N ALA A 32 -3.72 2.60 4.90
CA ALA A 32 -4.21 3.85 5.47
C ALA A 32 -4.88 3.59 6.82
N CYS A 33 -4.53 4.40 7.81
CA CYS A 33 -5.05 4.22 9.17
C CYS A 33 -6.52 4.58 9.29
N ASP A 34 -7.06 5.34 8.34
CA ASP A 34 -8.46 5.75 8.32
C ASP A 34 -9.29 5.03 7.25
N ALA A 35 -8.75 3.99 6.64
CA ALA A 35 -9.48 3.19 5.67
C ALA A 35 -10.36 2.13 6.36
N ASP A 36 -11.36 1.64 5.63
CA ASP A 36 -12.24 0.60 6.12
C ASP A 36 -11.45 -0.67 6.44
N HIS A 37 -11.63 -1.22 7.64
CA HIS A 37 -10.94 -2.42 8.09
C HIS A 37 -11.26 -3.64 7.23
N ALA A 38 -12.44 -3.69 6.63
CA ALA A 38 -12.78 -4.78 5.71
C ALA A 38 -11.90 -4.76 4.48
N VAL A 39 -11.47 -3.57 4.06
CA VAL A 39 -10.58 -3.39 2.91
C VAL A 39 -9.13 -3.69 3.29
N THR A 40 -8.63 -3.03 4.35
CA THR A 40 -7.22 -3.18 4.74
C THR A 40 -6.94 -4.55 5.32
N GLY A 41 -7.93 -5.17 5.99
CA GLY A 41 -7.76 -6.50 6.58
C GLY A 41 -7.45 -7.57 5.55
N ARG A 42 -8.05 -7.49 4.37
CA ARG A 42 -7.80 -8.46 3.30
C ARG A 42 -6.34 -8.40 2.84
N VAL A 43 -5.82 -7.18 2.73
CA VAL A 43 -4.43 -6.99 2.32
C VAL A 43 -3.48 -7.42 3.43
N GLU A 44 -3.81 -7.04 4.67
CA GLU A 44 -3.01 -7.39 5.83
C GLU A 44 -2.85 -8.91 5.97
N ASP A 45 -3.95 -9.63 5.79
CA ASP A 45 -3.93 -11.09 5.87
C ASP A 45 -3.04 -11.71 4.80
N ALA A 46 -2.89 -11.06 3.66
CA ALA A 46 -2.08 -11.55 2.57
C ALA A 46 -0.61 -11.16 2.68
N CYS A 47 -0.27 -10.26 3.60
CA CYS A 47 1.10 -9.74 3.70
C CYS A 47 2.12 -10.76 4.22
N ALA A 48 1.69 -11.72 5.03
CA ALA A 48 2.59 -12.70 5.62
C ALA A 48 3.81 -12.01 6.27
N SER A 49 5.01 -12.16 5.73
CA SER A 49 6.23 -11.57 6.28
C SER A 49 6.57 -10.21 5.69
N VAL A 50 5.77 -9.69 4.77
CA VAL A 50 6.03 -8.39 4.15
C VAL A 50 5.75 -7.27 5.17
N PRO A 51 6.67 -6.31 5.34
CA PRO A 51 6.45 -5.21 6.30
C PRO A 51 5.21 -4.39 5.95
N VAL A 52 4.47 -3.99 6.98
CA VAL A 52 3.27 -3.19 6.86
C VAL A 52 3.42 -1.91 7.68
N GLU A 53 3.06 -0.77 7.08
CA GLU A 53 3.09 0.51 7.77
C GLU A 53 1.69 1.12 7.76
N ARG A 54 1.25 1.65 8.91
CA ARG A 54 -0.12 2.14 9.11
C ARG A 54 -0.18 3.56 9.63
N ASP A 55 0.89 4.33 9.50
CA ASP A 55 0.99 5.63 10.15
C ASP A 55 0.37 6.77 9.33
N PHE A 56 -0.12 6.48 8.13
CA PHE A 56 -0.57 7.53 7.21
C PHE A 56 -2.04 7.37 6.85
N THR A 57 -2.70 8.51 6.56
CA THR A 57 -4.09 8.54 6.13
C THR A 57 -4.20 8.25 4.64
N MET A 58 -5.44 7.98 4.19
CA MET A 58 -5.70 7.81 2.75
C MET A 58 -5.25 9.02 1.95
N ALA A 59 -5.51 10.22 2.47
CA ALA A 59 -5.12 11.45 1.78
C ALA A 59 -3.60 11.56 1.64
N GLN A 60 -2.87 11.22 2.71
CA GLN A 60 -1.42 11.26 2.69
C GLN A 60 -0.83 10.24 1.71
N LEU A 61 -1.36 9.02 1.72
CA LEU A 61 -0.88 7.98 0.81
C LEU A 61 -1.18 8.34 -0.65
N GLY A 62 -2.37 8.86 -0.92
CA GLY A 62 -2.73 9.28 -2.28
C GLY A 62 -1.83 10.39 -2.78
N SER A 63 -1.61 11.40 -1.94
CA SER A 63 -0.75 12.53 -2.30
C SER A 63 0.68 12.06 -2.56
N ALA A 64 1.23 11.22 -1.69
CA ALA A 64 2.59 10.72 -1.83
C ALA A 64 2.74 9.82 -3.07
N ALA A 65 1.70 9.09 -3.43
CA ALA A 65 1.71 8.24 -4.61
C ALA A 65 1.45 9.01 -5.92
N GLY A 66 1.14 10.31 -5.81
CA GLY A 66 0.95 11.15 -6.98
C GLY A 66 -0.42 11.04 -7.64
N ILE A 67 -1.43 10.60 -6.89
CA ILE A 67 -2.80 10.51 -7.42
C ILE A 67 -3.69 11.58 -6.79
N ALA A 68 -4.76 11.94 -7.50
CA ALA A 68 -5.63 13.05 -7.09
C ALA A 68 -6.58 12.67 -5.95
N VAL A 69 -6.80 11.38 -5.71
CA VAL A 69 -7.71 10.89 -4.68
C VAL A 69 -6.93 10.12 -3.62
N GLY A 70 -7.57 9.84 -2.49
CA GLY A 70 -6.94 9.07 -1.44
C GLY A 70 -6.71 7.62 -1.83
N ALA A 71 -5.76 6.96 -1.17
CA ALA A 71 -5.45 5.55 -1.39
C ALA A 71 -5.54 4.79 -0.09
N ALA A 72 -6.34 3.73 -0.06
CA ALA A 72 -6.43 2.88 1.13
C ALA A 72 -5.19 2.01 1.29
N VAL A 73 -4.59 1.61 0.17
CA VAL A 73 -3.43 0.71 0.15
C VAL A 73 -2.48 1.15 -0.96
N VAL A 74 -1.20 1.20 -0.63
CA VAL A 74 -0.13 1.38 -1.62
C VAL A 74 0.94 0.33 -1.32
N THR A 75 1.41 -0.38 -2.32
CA THR A 75 2.42 -1.41 -2.15
C THR A 75 3.66 -1.06 -2.97
N LEU A 76 4.81 -1.02 -2.31
CA LEU A 76 6.10 -0.87 -2.97
C LEU A 76 6.52 -2.22 -3.52
N LEU A 77 7.01 -2.21 -4.74
CA LEU A 77 7.45 -3.44 -5.41
C LEU A 77 8.94 -3.68 -5.20
N ASN A 78 9.31 -4.94 -5.15
CA ASN A 78 10.72 -5.33 -5.12
C ASN A 78 11.34 -5.01 -6.46
N GLY A 79 12.42 -4.35 -6.43
CA GLY A 79 13.27 -3.94 -7.47
C GLY A 79 13.10 -4.33 -8.92
#